data_a0693eebefa99ff337532094cb127936
#
_entry.id   a0693eebefa99ff337532094cb127936
#
_cell.length_a   1.000
_cell.length_b   1.000
_cell.length_c   1.000
_cell.angle_alpha   90.00
_cell.angle_beta   90.00
_cell.angle_gamma   90.00
#
_symmetry.space_group_name_H-M   'P 1'
#
loop_
_entity.id
_entity.type
_entity.pdbx_description
1 polymer ?
#
loop_
_entity_poly.entity_id
_entity_poly.type
_entity_poly.pdbx_seq_one_letter_code
_entity_poly.pdbx_strand_id
1 'polypeptide(L)'
;EVIHAAQKAGIYNNIKQFKDQFKTIIGERGVTLSGGQKQRLSIARALIRKPKFMLLDDCLSAVDTETEELILKNIKEQSQNNTCIIISHRISSIKHADQIILLKQGEILEQGDHNTLVNNNGEYNRIFKKQLAESK
;
A
#
# COMPACT_ATOMS: atom_id res chain seq x y z
N GLU A 1 -8.69 16.14 -10.71
CA GLU A 1 -8.37 15.46 -9.45
C GLU A 1 -8.59 13.95 -9.54
N VAL A 2 -9.74 13.47 -10.03
CA VAL A 2 -10.07 12.03 -10.16
C VAL A 2 -9.03 11.28 -11.00
N ILE A 3 -8.69 11.77 -12.18
CA ILE A 3 -7.70 11.18 -13.09
C ILE A 3 -6.34 11.06 -12.39
N HIS A 4 -5.89 12.12 -11.74
CA HIS A 4 -4.60 12.16 -11.04
C HIS A 4 -4.56 11.17 -9.85
N ALA A 5 -5.64 11.08 -9.07
CA ALA A 5 -5.75 10.09 -8.00
C ALA A 5 -5.74 8.66 -8.55
N ALA A 6 -6.41 8.40 -9.68
CA ALA A 6 -6.38 7.10 -10.34
C ALA A 6 -4.99 6.74 -10.87
N GLN A 7 -4.23 7.71 -11.39
CA GLN A 7 -2.84 7.52 -11.83
C GLN A 7 -1.94 7.19 -10.64
N LYS A 8 -2.02 7.97 -9.55
CA LYS A 8 -1.23 7.73 -8.33
C LYS A 8 -1.50 6.37 -7.68
N ALA A 9 -2.74 5.89 -7.75
CA ALA A 9 -3.12 4.58 -7.24
C ALA A 9 -2.91 3.43 -8.25
N GLY A 10 -2.32 3.68 -9.41
CA GLY A 10 -2.03 2.65 -10.42
C GLY A 10 -3.27 2.01 -11.06
N ILE A 11 -4.47 2.62 -10.95
CA ILE A 11 -5.72 2.06 -11.50
C ILE A 11 -6.16 2.73 -12.82
N TYR A 12 -5.54 3.83 -13.22
CA TYR A 12 -5.93 4.61 -14.38
C TYR A 12 -6.06 3.79 -15.67
N ASN A 13 -5.04 3.00 -16.00
CA ASN A 13 -5.03 2.20 -17.23
C ASN A 13 -6.14 1.14 -17.25
N ASN A 14 -6.47 0.54 -16.10
CA ASN A 14 -7.59 -0.39 -15.98
C ASN A 14 -8.93 0.31 -16.23
N ILE A 15 -9.11 1.51 -15.67
CA ILE A 15 -10.34 2.31 -15.89
C ILE A 15 -10.48 2.67 -17.38
N LYS A 16 -9.41 3.03 -18.07
CA LYS A 16 -9.43 3.36 -19.50
C LYS A 16 -9.83 2.19 -20.39
N GLN A 17 -9.63 0.95 -19.95
CA GLN A 17 -10.01 -0.26 -20.67
C GLN A 17 -11.49 -0.62 -20.49
N PHE A 18 -12.19 -0.05 -19.52
CA PHE A 18 -13.63 -0.27 -19.39
C PHE A 18 -14.41 0.43 -20.50
N LYS A 19 -15.52 -0.17 -20.94
CA LYS A 19 -16.38 0.36 -22.03
C LYS A 19 -16.74 1.84 -21.82
N ASP A 20 -17.18 2.18 -20.61
CA ASP A 20 -17.63 3.52 -20.25
C ASP A 20 -16.58 4.29 -19.40
N GLN A 21 -15.34 3.78 -19.35
CA GLN A 21 -14.20 4.38 -18.65
C GLN A 21 -14.57 4.84 -17.23
N PHE A 22 -14.40 6.13 -16.91
CA PHE A 22 -14.73 6.70 -15.60
C PHE A 22 -16.24 6.77 -15.30
N LYS A 23 -17.11 6.54 -16.29
CA LYS A 23 -18.55 6.45 -16.11
C LYS A 23 -19.02 5.01 -15.88
N THR A 24 -18.14 4.03 -15.89
CA THR A 24 -18.45 2.62 -15.69
C THR A 24 -19.08 2.42 -14.32
N ILE A 25 -20.25 1.77 -14.31
CA ILE A 25 -20.92 1.33 -13.08
C ILE A 25 -20.23 0.06 -12.59
N ILE A 26 -19.83 0.04 -11.34
CA ILE A 26 -19.20 -1.11 -10.68
C ILE A 26 -20.10 -1.68 -9.57
N GLY A 27 -20.02 -2.98 -9.33
CA GLY A 27 -20.83 -3.67 -8.31
C GLY A 27 -21.73 -4.74 -8.90
N GLU A 28 -22.78 -5.16 -8.17
CA GLU A 28 -23.64 -6.30 -8.54
C GLU A 28 -24.33 -6.15 -9.90
N ARG A 29 -24.62 -4.93 -10.33
CA ARG A 29 -25.28 -4.62 -11.62
C ARG A 29 -24.30 -4.01 -12.64
N GLY A 30 -23.01 -4.10 -12.41
CA GLY A 30 -21.98 -3.51 -13.26
C GLY A 30 -20.76 -4.40 -13.41
N VAL A 31 -19.60 -3.78 -13.73
CA VAL A 31 -18.34 -4.49 -13.89
C VAL A 31 -17.85 -5.01 -12.56
N THR A 32 -17.43 -6.28 -12.52
CA THR A 32 -16.77 -6.88 -11.35
C THR A 32 -15.29 -6.59 -11.40
N LEU A 33 -14.77 -5.94 -10.35
CA LEU A 33 -13.34 -5.64 -10.19
C LEU A 33 -12.60 -6.82 -9.54
N SER A 34 -11.35 -7.06 -9.95
CA SER A 34 -10.45 -7.96 -9.23
C SER A 34 -10.10 -7.41 -7.84
N GLY A 35 -9.56 -8.25 -6.94
CA GLY A 35 -9.13 -7.82 -5.61
C GLY A 35 -8.14 -6.65 -5.65
N GLY A 36 -7.09 -6.75 -6.48
CA GLY A 36 -6.11 -5.68 -6.64
C GLY A 36 -6.70 -4.40 -7.25
N GLN A 37 -7.67 -4.51 -8.18
CA GLN A 37 -8.37 -3.34 -8.71
C GLN A 37 -9.22 -2.66 -7.63
N LYS A 38 -9.91 -3.44 -6.78
CA LYS A 38 -10.68 -2.91 -5.63
C LYS A 38 -9.77 -2.17 -4.65
N GLN A 39 -8.62 -2.76 -4.29
CA GLN A 39 -7.65 -2.14 -3.39
C GLN A 39 -7.12 -0.82 -3.96
N ARG A 40 -6.67 -0.81 -5.22
CA ARG A 40 -6.17 0.40 -5.89
C ARG A 40 -7.25 1.49 -6.03
N LEU A 41 -8.50 1.10 -6.31
CA LEU A 41 -9.60 2.07 -6.35
C LEU A 41 -9.88 2.68 -4.98
N SER A 42 -9.81 1.89 -3.90
CA SER A 42 -9.96 2.39 -2.52
C SER A 42 -8.85 3.37 -2.16
N ILE A 43 -7.60 3.07 -2.57
CA ILE A 43 -6.47 4.01 -2.39
C ILE A 43 -6.70 5.31 -3.16
N ALA A 44 -7.16 5.24 -4.44
CA ALA A 44 -7.47 6.43 -5.22
C ALA A 44 -8.52 7.31 -4.52
N ARG A 45 -9.56 6.70 -3.94
CA ARG A 45 -10.60 7.42 -3.17
C ARG A 45 -10.06 8.08 -1.91
N ALA A 46 -9.08 7.47 -1.24
CA ALA A 46 -8.40 8.07 -0.10
C ALA A 46 -7.52 9.27 -0.52
N LEU A 47 -6.73 9.09 -1.58
CA LEU A 47 -5.79 10.10 -2.08
C LEU A 47 -6.48 11.38 -2.58
N ILE A 48 -7.66 11.26 -3.20
CA ILE A 48 -8.39 12.42 -3.74
C ILE A 48 -8.83 13.39 -2.64
N ARG A 49 -9.02 12.89 -1.41
CA ARG A 49 -9.42 13.70 -0.25
C ARG A 49 -8.26 14.50 0.35
N LYS A 50 -7.02 14.23 -0.04
CA LYS A 50 -5.80 14.86 0.50
C LYS A 50 -5.81 14.90 2.04
N PRO A 51 -6.00 13.74 2.71
CA PRO A 51 -6.17 13.70 4.16
C PRO A 51 -4.86 14.08 4.87
N LYS A 52 -4.96 14.73 6.03
CA LYS A 52 -3.80 14.99 6.91
C LYS A 52 -3.34 13.72 7.64
N PHE A 53 -4.22 12.76 7.80
CA PHE A 53 -3.97 11.45 8.40
C PHE A 53 -4.54 10.35 7.51
N MET A 54 -3.74 9.36 7.15
CA MET A 54 -4.13 8.21 6.33
C MET A 54 -3.78 6.91 7.06
N LEU A 55 -4.74 5.99 7.12
CA LEU A 55 -4.54 4.64 7.62
C LEU A 55 -4.76 3.65 6.46
N LEU A 56 -3.75 2.86 6.16
CA LEU A 56 -3.74 1.83 5.13
C LEU A 56 -3.58 0.45 5.80
N ASP A 57 -4.68 -0.28 5.91
CA ASP A 57 -4.70 -1.60 6.54
C ASP A 57 -4.76 -2.69 5.46
N ASP A 58 -3.64 -3.40 5.28
CA ASP A 58 -3.44 -4.51 4.31
C ASP A 58 -3.96 -4.22 2.89
N CYS A 59 -3.95 -2.95 2.48
CA CYS A 59 -4.60 -2.49 1.26
C CYS A 59 -3.79 -2.73 -0.03
N LEU A 60 -2.62 -3.38 0.05
CA LEU A 60 -1.73 -3.70 -1.08
C LEU A 60 -1.49 -5.20 -1.24
N SER A 61 -2.14 -6.05 -0.44
CA SER A 61 -1.90 -7.51 -0.43
C SER A 61 -2.22 -8.23 -1.74
N ALA A 62 -3.17 -7.71 -2.52
CA ALA A 62 -3.55 -8.26 -3.83
C ALA A 62 -2.96 -7.48 -5.03
N VAL A 63 -1.97 -6.61 -4.77
CA VAL A 63 -1.29 -5.81 -5.79
C VAL A 63 0.08 -6.42 -6.08
N ASP A 64 0.49 -6.41 -7.35
CA ASP A 64 1.84 -6.85 -7.75
C ASP A 64 2.92 -5.89 -7.23
N THR A 65 4.15 -6.39 -7.12
CA THR A 65 5.27 -5.67 -6.48
C THR A 65 5.59 -4.34 -7.18
N GLU A 66 5.56 -4.29 -8.51
CA GLU A 66 5.89 -3.08 -9.27
C GLU A 66 4.84 -1.99 -9.03
N THR A 67 3.56 -2.36 -9.09
CA THR A 67 2.45 -1.44 -8.80
C THR A 67 2.45 -1.03 -7.33
N GLU A 68 2.77 -1.92 -6.40
CA GLU A 68 2.92 -1.62 -4.97
C GLU A 68 3.99 -0.55 -4.74
N GLU A 69 5.18 -0.71 -5.31
CA GLU A 69 6.27 0.27 -5.18
C GLU A 69 5.88 1.64 -5.73
N LEU A 70 5.21 1.69 -6.89
CA LEU A 70 4.70 2.93 -7.47
C LEU A 70 3.71 3.63 -6.52
N ILE A 71 2.76 2.89 -5.96
CA ILE A 71 1.74 3.43 -5.05
C ILE A 71 2.40 3.98 -3.79
N LEU A 72 3.31 3.21 -3.17
CA LEU A 72 4.00 3.61 -1.95
C LEU A 72 4.85 4.87 -2.15
N LYS A 73 5.55 4.97 -3.28
CA LYS A 73 6.27 6.19 -3.67
C LYS A 73 5.33 7.39 -3.75
N ASN A 74 4.20 7.25 -4.44
CA ASN A 74 3.21 8.32 -4.60
C ASN A 74 2.58 8.73 -3.26
N ILE A 75 2.33 7.76 -2.36
CA ILE A 75 1.84 8.04 -1.00
C ILE A 75 2.89 8.82 -0.22
N LYS A 76 4.15 8.40 -0.25
CA LYS A 76 5.25 9.08 0.45
C LYS A 76 5.42 10.53 -0.03
N GLU A 77 5.38 10.77 -1.34
CA GLU A 77 5.45 12.13 -1.90
C GLU A 77 4.28 13.01 -1.42
N GLN A 78 3.09 12.44 -1.31
CA GLN A 78 1.89 13.18 -0.87
C GLN A 78 1.86 13.37 0.66
N SER A 79 2.56 12.54 1.41
CA SER A 79 2.57 12.52 2.88
C SER A 79 3.66 13.39 3.50
N GLN A 80 4.41 14.18 2.74
CA GLN A 80 5.52 15.00 3.27
C GLN A 80 5.12 15.92 4.43
N ASN A 81 3.84 16.33 4.51
CA ASN A 81 3.27 17.14 5.60
C ASN A 81 2.11 16.44 6.32
N ASN A 82 1.96 15.14 6.15
CA ASN A 82 0.82 14.36 6.65
C ASN A 82 1.31 13.07 7.31
N THR A 83 0.51 12.51 8.19
CA THR A 83 0.81 11.23 8.82
C THR A 83 0.17 10.10 8.02
N CYS A 84 0.98 9.09 7.66
CA CYS A 84 0.50 7.86 7.05
C CYS A 84 0.89 6.66 7.90
N ILE A 85 -0.09 5.86 8.31
CA ILE A 85 0.13 4.58 8.99
C ILE A 85 -0.18 3.46 7.99
N ILE A 86 0.76 2.55 7.80
CA ILE A 86 0.62 1.38 6.94
C ILE A 86 0.68 0.14 7.82
N ILE A 87 -0.37 -0.67 7.80
CA ILE A 87 -0.41 -1.99 8.44
C ILE A 87 -0.22 -3.04 7.35
N SER A 88 0.80 -3.86 7.47
CA SER A 88 1.09 -4.91 6.51
C SER A 88 1.89 -6.05 7.14
N HIS A 89 1.69 -7.26 6.65
CA HIS A 89 2.56 -8.41 6.94
C HIS A 89 3.72 -8.53 5.93
N ARG A 90 3.77 -7.70 4.88
CA ARG A 90 4.82 -7.66 3.87
C ARG A 90 5.84 -6.58 4.20
N ILE A 91 7.11 -6.95 4.35
CA ILE A 91 8.18 -5.97 4.62
C ILE A 91 8.39 -5.03 3.44
N SER A 92 8.17 -5.49 2.19
CA SER A 92 8.21 -4.64 1.00
C SER A 92 7.33 -3.39 1.14
N SER A 93 6.16 -3.52 1.76
CA SER A 93 5.20 -2.41 1.94
C SER A 93 5.64 -1.37 2.97
N ILE A 94 6.47 -1.75 3.94
CA ILE A 94 6.82 -0.90 5.10
C ILE A 94 8.28 -0.49 5.18
N LYS A 95 9.18 -1.12 4.39
CA LYS A 95 10.64 -0.88 4.46
C LYS A 95 11.07 0.58 4.27
N HIS A 96 10.23 1.41 3.66
CA HIS A 96 10.50 2.83 3.41
C HIS A 96 9.80 3.77 4.41
N ALA A 97 9.15 3.23 5.44
CA ALA A 97 8.56 4.03 6.51
C ALA A 97 9.64 4.68 7.38
N ASP A 98 9.34 5.85 7.91
CA ASP A 98 10.26 6.58 8.80
C ASP A 98 10.41 5.86 10.15
N GLN A 99 9.34 5.18 10.59
CA GLN A 99 9.33 4.33 11.77
C GLN A 99 8.52 3.07 11.51
N ILE A 100 9.05 1.93 11.94
CA ILE A 100 8.41 0.61 11.87
C ILE A 100 8.21 0.13 13.29
N ILE A 101 7.03 -0.43 13.56
CA ILE A 101 6.68 -1.06 14.84
C ILE A 101 6.27 -2.50 14.54
N LEU A 102 6.98 -3.45 15.12
CA LEU A 102 6.62 -4.87 15.07
C LEU A 102 5.81 -5.23 16.31
N LEU A 103 4.58 -5.68 16.07
CA LEU A 103 3.68 -6.11 17.15
C LEU A 103 3.64 -7.64 17.27
N LYS A 104 3.62 -8.14 18.50
CA LYS A 104 3.41 -9.54 18.81
C LYS A 104 2.55 -9.68 20.07
N GLN A 105 1.45 -10.42 19.97
CA GLN A 105 0.51 -10.66 21.07
C GLN A 105 0.00 -9.36 21.75
N GLY A 106 -0.18 -8.29 20.97
CA GLY A 106 -0.66 -6.99 21.47
C GLY A 106 0.42 -6.08 22.07
N GLU A 107 1.68 -6.53 22.09
CA GLU A 107 2.82 -5.76 22.61
C GLU A 107 3.80 -5.35 21.51
N ILE A 108 4.50 -4.24 21.74
CA ILE A 108 5.59 -3.81 20.84
C ILE A 108 6.80 -4.70 21.10
N LEU A 109 7.15 -5.52 20.12
CA LEU A 109 8.31 -6.40 20.18
C LEU A 109 9.60 -5.67 19.74
N GLU A 110 9.53 -4.94 18.64
CA GLU A 110 10.66 -4.17 18.07
C GLU A 110 10.13 -2.88 17.46
N GLN A 111 10.96 -1.83 17.47
CA GLN A 111 10.67 -0.57 16.79
C GLN A 111 11.96 0.08 16.28
N GLY A 112 11.89 0.76 15.14
CA GLY A 112 13.01 1.45 14.51
C GLY A 112 12.76 1.68 13.03
N ASP A 113 13.77 2.13 12.30
CA ASP A 113 13.77 2.12 10.85
C ASP A 113 14.19 0.75 10.29
N HIS A 114 14.02 0.55 8.99
CA HIS A 114 14.34 -0.72 8.31
C HIS A 114 15.79 -1.17 8.54
N ASN A 115 16.75 -0.26 8.39
CA ASN A 115 18.17 -0.59 8.50
C ASN A 115 18.54 -1.01 9.92
N THR A 116 18.05 -0.28 10.91
CA THR A 116 18.25 -0.61 12.33
C THR A 116 17.69 -1.98 12.66
N LEU A 117 16.44 -2.26 12.24
CA LEU A 117 15.76 -3.52 12.55
C LEU A 117 16.39 -4.73 11.83
N VAL A 118 16.88 -4.57 10.61
CA VAL A 118 17.62 -5.63 9.89
C VAL A 118 18.94 -5.95 10.58
N ASN A 119 19.64 -4.94 11.11
CA ASN A 119 20.95 -5.13 11.76
C ASN A 119 20.85 -5.68 13.20
N ASN A 120 19.70 -5.55 13.85
CA ASN A 120 19.49 -6.02 15.23
C ASN A 120 19.40 -7.55 15.38
N ASN A 121 19.38 -8.31 14.27
CA ASN A 121 19.20 -9.76 14.27
C ASN A 121 17.97 -10.26 15.05
N GLY A 122 16.93 -9.44 15.18
CA GLY A 122 15.68 -9.75 15.86
C GLY A 122 14.65 -10.45 14.98
N GLU A 123 13.41 -10.46 15.44
CA GLU A 123 12.28 -11.08 14.73
C GLU A 123 11.98 -10.40 13.39
N TYR A 124 12.13 -9.07 13.31
CA TYR A 124 11.98 -8.34 12.06
C TYR A 124 12.97 -8.85 10.99
N ASN A 125 14.25 -9.00 11.34
CA ASN A 125 15.27 -9.52 10.43
C ASN A 125 14.96 -10.98 10.01
N ARG A 126 14.45 -11.80 10.93
CA ARG A 126 14.03 -13.17 10.63
C ARG A 126 12.92 -13.20 9.58
N ILE A 127 11.88 -12.36 9.75
CA ILE A 127 10.77 -12.22 8.79
C ILE A 127 11.30 -11.71 7.45
N PHE A 128 12.17 -10.70 7.46
CA PHE A 128 12.77 -10.12 6.25
C PHE A 128 13.52 -11.16 5.42
N LYS A 129 14.41 -11.94 6.06
CA LYS A 129 15.17 -13.01 5.38
C LYS A 129 14.24 -14.08 4.80
N LYS A 130 13.19 -14.46 5.54
CA LYS A 130 12.20 -15.43 5.07
C LYS A 130 11.49 -14.91 3.81
N GLN A 131 10.98 -13.67 3.81
CA GLN A 131 10.28 -13.10 2.67
C GLN A 131 11.20 -12.90 1.46
N LEU A 132 12.48 -12.57 1.66
CA LEU A 132 13.46 -12.51 0.57
C LEU A 132 13.70 -13.88 -0.08
N ALA A 133 13.71 -14.95 0.70
CA ALA A 133 13.89 -16.32 0.18
C ALA A 133 12.65 -16.78 -0.63
N GLU A 134 11.45 -16.37 -0.23
CA GLU A 134 10.19 -16.71 -0.92
C GLU A 134 9.97 -15.89 -2.22
N SER A 135 10.71 -14.79 -2.41
CA SER A 135 10.60 -13.89 -3.57
C SER A 135 11.49 -14.30 -4.75
N LYS A 136 12.35 -15.31 -4.57
CA LYS A 136 13.23 -15.88 -5.60
C LYS A 136 12.60 -17.09 -6.26
#